data_2422ee0d7921a8d51e2676f8ada9eb32
#
_entry.id   2422ee0d7921a8d51e2676f8ada9eb32
#
_cell.length_a   1.000
_cell.length_b   1.000
_cell.length_c   1.000
_cell.angle_alpha   90.00
_cell.angle_beta   90.00
_cell.angle_gamma   90.00
#
_symmetry.space_group_name_H-M   'P 1'
#
loop_
_entity.id
_entity.type
_entity.pdbx_description
1 polymer ?
#
loop_
_entity_poly.entity_id
_entity_poly.type
_entity_poly.pdbx_seq_one_letter_code
_entity_poly.pdbx_strand_id
1 'polypeptide(L)'
;MRAEREQSSVNLAALILAVLSDAPCHGYAIAREIERRSEAALRPGEGALYPALRGLEAEGFIEGLWEDAGSGPARKRYSLTPDGARELQKRARSWRKYVQAVDRVMGGLPDGEPA
;
A
#
# COMPACT_ATOMS: atom_id res chain seq x y z
N MET A 1 -10.05 15.09 -7.61
CA MET A 1 -10.71 15.60 -6.44
C MET A 1 -11.16 14.45 -5.57
N ARG A 2 -12.47 14.26 -5.38
CA ARG A 2 -12.92 13.18 -4.51
C ARG A 2 -12.57 11.79 -5.07
N ALA A 3 -12.79 11.59 -6.37
CA ALA A 3 -12.48 10.32 -7.01
C ALA A 3 -11.00 10.01 -6.96
N GLU A 4 -10.15 11.02 -7.12
CA GLU A 4 -8.70 10.84 -7.05
C GLU A 4 -8.26 10.43 -5.64
N ARG A 5 -8.86 11.01 -4.61
CA ARG A 5 -8.54 10.66 -3.23
C ARG A 5 -8.98 9.25 -2.89
N GLU A 6 -10.16 8.85 -3.36
CA GLU A 6 -10.65 7.49 -3.16
C GLU A 6 -9.76 6.47 -3.86
N GLN A 7 -9.33 6.76 -5.07
CA GLN A 7 -8.43 5.91 -5.83
C GLN A 7 -7.09 5.75 -5.12
N SER A 8 -6.53 6.87 -4.63
CA SER A 8 -5.27 6.84 -3.91
C SER A 8 -5.36 6.03 -2.63
N SER A 9 -6.47 6.15 -1.89
CA SER A 9 -6.67 5.39 -0.65
C SER A 9 -6.76 3.89 -0.90
N VAL A 10 -7.48 3.49 -1.96
CA VAL A 10 -7.60 2.07 -2.32
C VAL A 10 -6.24 1.52 -2.71
N ASN A 11 -5.48 2.26 -3.50
CA ASN A 11 -4.16 1.83 -3.93
C ASN A 11 -3.19 1.76 -2.77
N LEU A 12 -3.24 2.72 -1.85
CA LEU A 12 -2.34 2.74 -0.70
C LEU A 12 -2.56 1.51 0.19
N ALA A 13 -3.81 1.12 0.41
CA ALA A 13 -4.10 -0.08 1.19
C ALA A 13 -3.45 -1.32 0.56
N ALA A 14 -3.57 -1.47 -0.76
CA ALA A 14 -2.95 -2.60 -1.46
C ALA A 14 -1.42 -2.56 -1.34
N LEU A 15 -0.83 -1.38 -1.43
CA LEU A 15 0.62 -1.22 -1.32
C LEU A 15 1.12 -1.58 0.09
N ILE A 16 0.37 -1.20 1.12
CA ILE A 16 0.70 -1.57 2.49
C ILE A 16 0.69 -3.09 2.65
N LEU A 17 -0.36 -3.74 2.15
CA LEU A 17 -0.44 -5.20 2.22
C LEU A 17 0.72 -5.86 1.49
N ALA A 18 1.11 -5.30 0.35
CA ALA A 18 2.23 -5.84 -0.44
C ALA A 18 3.55 -5.75 0.33
N VAL A 19 3.81 -4.61 0.98
CA VAL A 19 5.02 -4.46 1.78
C VAL A 19 5.03 -5.46 2.93
N LEU A 20 3.90 -5.60 3.62
CA LEU A 20 3.81 -6.49 4.77
C LEU A 20 3.83 -7.97 4.39
N SER A 21 3.57 -8.29 3.11
CA SER A 21 3.67 -9.68 2.67
C SER A 21 5.10 -10.20 2.69
N ASP A 22 6.07 -9.30 2.67
CA ASP A 22 7.49 -9.70 2.73
C ASP A 22 7.98 -9.85 4.17
N ALA A 23 7.60 -8.92 5.05
CA ALA A 23 8.02 -8.96 6.45
C ALA A 23 7.22 -7.97 7.28
N PRO A 24 7.06 -8.22 8.59
CA PRO A 24 6.49 -7.21 9.48
C PRO A 24 7.31 -5.93 9.47
N CYS A 25 6.63 -4.81 9.69
CA CYS A 25 7.25 -3.51 9.49
C CYS A 25 6.56 -2.45 10.34
N HIS A 26 7.32 -1.48 10.82
CA HIS A 26 6.76 -0.32 11.51
C HIS A 26 6.09 0.60 10.47
N GLY A 27 5.08 1.35 10.92
CA GLY A 27 4.31 2.21 10.00
C GLY A 27 5.18 3.14 9.18
N TYR A 28 6.11 3.81 9.84
CA TYR A 28 7.03 4.72 9.17
C TYR A 28 7.85 4.00 8.08
N ALA A 29 8.33 2.80 8.40
CA ALA A 29 9.13 2.04 7.45
C ALA A 29 8.31 1.52 6.27
N ILE A 30 7.00 1.30 6.45
CA ILE A 30 6.13 0.92 5.35
C ILE A 30 6.11 2.03 4.29
N ALA A 31 5.94 3.27 4.71
CA ALA A 31 5.92 4.40 3.78
C ALA A 31 7.25 4.53 3.03
N ARG A 32 8.35 4.36 3.74
CA ARG A 32 9.67 4.45 3.12
C ARG A 32 9.90 3.31 2.12
N GLU A 33 9.40 2.13 2.42
CA GLU A 33 9.54 0.99 1.52
C GLU A 33 8.72 1.18 0.25
N ILE A 34 7.51 1.75 0.37
CA ILE A 34 6.71 2.08 -0.80
C ILE A 34 7.45 3.09 -1.69
N GLU A 35 8.01 4.11 -1.07
CA GLU A 35 8.78 5.12 -1.81
C GLU A 35 9.99 4.48 -2.50
N ARG A 36 10.72 3.65 -1.78
CA ARG A 36 11.90 2.98 -2.34
C ARG A 36 11.54 2.09 -3.53
N ARG A 37 10.54 1.22 -3.37
CA ARG A 37 10.15 0.27 -4.43
C ARG A 37 9.60 0.96 -5.66
N SER A 38 8.96 2.11 -5.48
CA SER A 38 8.41 2.89 -6.59
C SER A 38 9.41 3.88 -7.16
N GLU A 39 10.65 3.86 -6.71
CA GLU A 39 11.68 4.79 -7.12
C GLU A 39 11.21 6.24 -6.97
N ALA A 40 10.62 6.49 -5.81
CA ALA A 40 10.11 7.80 -5.38
C ALA A 40 8.90 8.31 -6.18
N ALA A 41 8.31 7.48 -7.04
CA ALA A 41 7.09 7.87 -7.76
C ALA A 41 5.89 7.95 -6.81
N LEU A 42 5.88 7.13 -5.75
CA LEU A 42 4.82 7.11 -4.76
C LEU A 42 5.41 7.48 -3.41
N ARG A 43 4.86 8.52 -2.78
CA ARG A 43 5.35 9.03 -1.50
C ARG A 43 4.18 9.24 -0.53
N PRO A 44 3.68 8.16 0.10
CA PRO A 44 2.55 8.32 1.01
C PRO A 44 2.93 9.16 2.22
N GLY A 45 2.10 10.16 2.51
CA GLY A 45 2.28 11.01 3.69
C GLY A 45 1.57 10.44 4.90
N GLU A 46 1.89 10.97 6.05
CA GLU A 46 1.31 10.52 7.32
C GLU A 46 -0.21 10.68 7.35
N GLY A 47 -0.73 11.73 6.72
CA GLY A 47 -2.17 11.99 6.68
C GLY A 47 -2.96 10.92 5.93
N ALA A 48 -2.34 10.21 5.00
CA ALA A 48 -2.97 9.11 4.28
C ALA A 48 -2.60 7.76 4.88
N LEU A 49 -1.35 7.62 5.32
CA LEU A 49 -0.81 6.34 5.79
C LEU A 49 -1.52 5.81 7.03
N TYR A 50 -1.61 6.63 8.08
CA TYR A 50 -2.13 6.14 9.36
C TYR A 50 -3.62 5.84 9.32
N PRO A 51 -4.47 6.62 8.65
CA PRO A 51 -5.86 6.20 8.46
C PRO A 51 -5.98 4.88 7.69
N ALA A 52 -5.13 4.66 6.68
CA ALA A 52 -5.15 3.41 5.92
C ALA A 52 -4.75 2.22 6.81
N LEU A 53 -3.74 2.40 7.66
CA LEU A 53 -3.32 1.36 8.59
C LEU A 53 -4.45 1.04 9.58
N ARG A 54 -5.11 2.07 10.13
CA ARG A 54 -6.23 1.86 11.05
C ARG A 54 -7.37 1.09 10.38
N GLY A 55 -7.68 1.44 9.14
CA GLY A 55 -8.73 0.76 8.39
C GLY A 55 -8.42 -0.72 8.15
N LEU A 56 -7.20 -1.01 7.73
CA LEU A 56 -6.77 -2.38 7.49
C LEU A 56 -6.75 -3.21 8.77
N GLU A 57 -6.34 -2.59 9.86
CA GLU A 57 -6.33 -3.27 11.16
C GLU A 57 -7.75 -3.55 11.63
N ALA A 58 -8.65 -2.58 11.46
CA ALA A 58 -10.05 -2.75 11.84
C ALA A 58 -10.73 -3.86 11.04
N GLU A 59 -10.33 -4.06 9.80
CA GLU A 59 -10.87 -5.11 8.95
C GLU A 59 -10.19 -6.47 9.19
N GLY A 60 -9.17 -6.52 10.02
CA GLY A 60 -8.48 -7.76 10.34
C GLY A 60 -7.48 -8.21 9.27
N PHE A 61 -7.09 -7.34 8.37
CA PHE A 61 -6.12 -7.68 7.32
C PHE A 61 -4.68 -7.52 7.78
N ILE A 62 -4.45 -6.67 8.78
CA ILE A 62 -3.15 -6.52 9.42
C ILE A 62 -3.35 -6.49 10.92
N GLU A 63 -2.28 -6.78 11.64
CA GLU A 63 -2.28 -6.78 13.09
C GLU A 63 -1.13 -5.92 13.57
N GLY A 64 -1.41 -4.99 14.47
CA GLY A 64 -0.39 -4.10 14.99
C GLY A 64 -0.07 -4.43 16.43
N LEU A 65 1.22 -4.53 16.73
CA LEU A 65 1.69 -4.78 18.08
C LEU A 65 2.66 -3.68 18.49
N TRP A 66 2.42 -3.14 19.69
CA TRP A 66 3.33 -2.13 20.24
C TRP A 66 4.59 -2.78 20.74
N GLU A 67 5.73 -2.18 20.39
CA GLU A 67 7.04 -2.63 20.85
C GLU A 67 7.66 -1.54 21.70
N ASP A 68 8.25 -1.97 22.82
CA ASP A 68 9.02 -1.06 23.67
C ASP A 68 10.33 -0.75 22.95
N ALA A 69 10.60 0.53 22.74
CA ALA A 69 11.82 0.98 22.06
C ALA A 69 12.95 1.30 23.05
N GLY A 70 12.87 0.81 24.27
CA GLY A 70 13.88 1.09 25.29
C GLY A 70 13.79 2.52 25.78
N SER A 71 14.76 3.36 25.45
CA SER A 71 14.77 4.75 25.90
C SER A 71 13.94 5.68 25.05
N GLY A 72 13.37 5.19 23.95
CA GLY A 72 12.55 6.00 23.06
C GLY A 72 11.06 5.71 23.22
N PRO A 73 10.20 6.39 22.46
CA PRO A 73 8.77 6.11 22.48
C PRO A 73 8.50 4.73 21.87
N ALA A 74 7.46 4.07 22.37
CA ALA A 74 7.04 2.77 21.84
C ALA A 74 6.66 2.93 20.37
N ARG A 75 6.92 1.89 19.57
CA ARG A 75 6.60 1.86 18.15
C ARG A 75 5.70 0.68 17.86
N LYS A 76 4.82 0.84 16.88
CA LYS A 76 3.88 -0.20 16.49
C LYS A 76 4.38 -0.91 15.25
N ARG A 77 4.52 -2.24 15.37
CA ARG A 77 4.92 -3.09 14.26
C ARG A 77 3.68 -3.78 13.70
N TYR A 78 3.54 -3.73 12.41
CA TYR A 78 2.39 -4.33 11.71
C TYR A 78 2.79 -5.61 11.03
N SER A 79 1.88 -6.59 11.03
CA SER A 79 2.07 -7.88 10.36
C SER A 79 0.85 -8.19 9.52
N LEU A 80 1.06 -8.88 8.41
CA LEU A 80 -0.02 -9.33 7.56
C LEU A 80 -0.69 -10.55 8.20
N THR A 81 -2.03 -10.53 8.25
CA THR A 81 -2.79 -11.70 8.73
C THR A 81 -3.08 -12.64 7.56
N PRO A 82 -3.51 -13.90 7.82
CA PRO A 82 -3.94 -14.77 6.72
C PRO A 82 -5.06 -14.16 5.88
N ASP A 83 -6.02 -13.46 6.50
CA ASP A 83 -7.05 -12.73 5.77
C ASP A 83 -6.45 -11.62 4.93
N GLY A 84 -5.45 -10.93 5.46
CA GLY A 84 -4.75 -9.88 4.72
C GLY A 84 -4.03 -10.43 3.49
N ALA A 85 -3.45 -11.62 3.61
CA ALA A 85 -2.78 -12.26 2.48
C ALA A 85 -3.79 -12.58 1.36
N ARG A 86 -4.98 -13.06 1.74
CA ARG A 86 -6.04 -13.32 0.77
C ARG A 86 -6.55 -12.03 0.12
N GLU A 87 -6.69 -10.99 0.94
CA GLU A 87 -7.14 -9.70 0.43
C GLU A 87 -6.12 -9.10 -0.54
N LEU A 88 -4.83 -9.26 -0.24
CA LEU A 88 -3.77 -8.80 -1.14
C LEU A 88 -3.89 -9.48 -2.51
N GLN A 89 -4.11 -10.79 -2.55
CA GLN A 89 -4.25 -11.52 -3.80
C GLN A 89 -5.45 -11.02 -4.60
N LYS A 90 -6.56 -10.77 -3.92
CA LYS A 90 -7.77 -10.25 -4.55
C LYS A 90 -7.51 -8.87 -5.15
N ARG A 91 -6.89 -7.98 -4.40
CA ARG A 91 -6.59 -6.62 -4.88
C ARG A 91 -5.59 -6.64 -6.02
N ALA A 92 -4.59 -7.52 -5.94
CA ALA A 92 -3.61 -7.64 -7.02
C ALA A 92 -4.26 -8.11 -8.32
N ARG A 93 -5.19 -9.07 -8.24
CA ARG A 93 -5.91 -9.52 -9.43
C ARG A 93 -6.77 -8.41 -10.03
N SER A 94 -7.48 -7.68 -9.19
CA SER A 94 -8.30 -6.55 -9.65
C SER A 94 -7.46 -5.47 -10.30
N TRP A 95 -6.32 -5.18 -9.72
CA TRP A 95 -5.38 -4.19 -10.28
C TRP A 95 -4.88 -4.63 -11.65
N ARG A 96 -4.46 -5.89 -11.78
CA ARG A 96 -3.96 -6.40 -13.07
C ARG A 96 -5.04 -6.35 -14.15
N LYS A 97 -6.29 -6.67 -13.80
CA LYS A 97 -7.41 -6.57 -14.75
C LYS A 97 -7.63 -5.13 -15.19
N TYR A 98 -7.57 -4.19 -14.24
CA TYR A 98 -7.74 -2.78 -14.53
C TYR A 98 -6.64 -2.29 -15.48
N VAL A 99 -5.39 -2.62 -15.18
CA VAL A 99 -4.25 -2.23 -16.02
C VAL A 99 -4.39 -2.80 -17.42
N GLN A 100 -4.78 -4.07 -17.55
CA GLN A 100 -4.99 -4.70 -18.85
C GLN A 100 -6.10 -3.99 -19.64
N ALA A 101 -7.18 -3.61 -18.97
CA ALA A 101 -8.28 -2.90 -19.63
C ALA A 101 -7.82 -1.53 -20.12
N VAL A 102 -7.09 -0.80 -19.28
CA VAL A 102 -6.53 0.50 -19.64
C VAL A 102 -5.58 0.36 -20.83
N ASP A 103 -4.71 -0.64 -20.80
CA ASP A 103 -3.78 -0.89 -21.90
C ASP A 103 -4.50 -1.15 -23.21
N ARG A 104 -5.62 -1.88 -23.19
CA ARG A 104 -6.40 -2.11 -24.41
C ARG A 104 -6.92 -0.80 -25.00
N VAL A 105 -7.38 0.09 -24.13
CA VAL A 105 -7.89 1.39 -24.58
C VAL A 105 -6.75 2.25 -25.11
N MET A 106 -5.61 2.26 -24.43
CA MET A 106 -4.50 3.15 -24.73
C MET A 106 -3.42 2.52 -25.62
N GLY A 107 -3.61 1.26 -25.97
CA GLY A 107 -2.55 0.48 -26.62
C GLY A 107 -2.11 0.95 -27.99
N GLY A 108 -2.91 1.80 -28.65
CA GLY A 108 -2.50 2.38 -29.92
C GLY A 108 -1.73 3.68 -29.79
N LEU A 109 -1.52 4.18 -28.57
CA LEU A 109 -0.82 5.44 -28.34
C LEU A 109 0.67 5.18 -28.21
N PRO A 110 1.52 6.12 -28.67
CA PRO A 110 2.96 5.98 -28.48
C PRO A 110 3.30 6.09 -27.00
N ASP A 111 4.42 5.46 -26.62
CA ASP A 111 4.97 5.67 -25.29
C ASP A 111 5.27 7.15 -25.11
N GLY A 112 5.21 7.65 -23.90
CA GLY A 112 5.50 9.05 -23.64
C GLY A 112 6.94 9.45 -23.87
N GLU A 113 7.74 8.59 -24.44
CA GLU A 113 9.16 8.85 -24.67
C GLU A 113 9.36 9.57 -25.99
N PRO A 114 10.21 10.59 -26.01
CA PRO A 114 10.57 11.22 -27.29
C PRO A 114 11.31 10.23 -28.15
N ALA A 115 11.00 10.28 -29.40
CA ALA A 115 11.64 9.41 -30.37
C ALA A 115 13.14 9.69 -30.45
#